data_9c0c763b0f08e941ce00696a6765c89d
#
_entry.id   9c0c763b0f08e941ce00696a6765c89d
#
_cell.length_a   1.000
_cell.length_b   1.000
_cell.length_c   1.000
_cell.angle_alpha   90.00
_cell.angle_beta   90.00
_cell.angle_gamma   90.00
#
_symmetry.space_group_name_H-M   'P 1'
#
loop_
_entity.id
_entity.type
_entity.pdbx_description
1 polymer ?
#
loop_
_entity_poly.entity_id
_entity_poly.type
_entity_poly.pdbx_seq_one_letter_code
_entity_poly.pdbx_strand_id
1 'polypeptide(L)'
;VAGTNPLVALFSTVSLGFMAAAFGGRPGVMSGASGACSVVVAALAASHGTGYLSACVILAGMLQCLSGALDLGKFIRLVPHPVMLGFVNGLAVVMTRAQLSHFMDGSGKLLLNTQGYIMWGLTALTMALIKLIPKVTTKLPPSLGAIFVVGSLVKLLKIPAVTLASIAGADTFTGGLSVIPKLRLPAVPVSLATLKTIFPYAAVMAAVGLIESLLTVQLVDGMLDDGKKGSTKKECIGQGIGNIFSGILGGQGGCALVGQSIINVESGG
;
A
#
# COMPACT_ATOMS: atom_id res chain seq x y z
N VAL A 1 7.68 4.66 4.89
CA VAL A 1 6.81 4.58 6.07
C VAL A 1 7.19 3.39 6.95
N ALA A 2 7.29 2.18 6.39
CA ALA A 2 7.67 0.98 7.16
C ALA A 2 9.17 0.88 7.51
N GLY A 3 10.01 1.83 7.09
CA GLY A 3 11.47 1.76 7.29
C GLY A 3 12.18 0.65 6.52
N THR A 4 11.51 0.04 5.55
CA THR A 4 12.06 -1.03 4.72
C THR A 4 12.55 -0.51 3.37
N ASN A 5 13.32 -1.33 2.66
CA ASN A 5 13.75 -0.99 1.30
C ASN A 5 12.53 -0.78 0.38
N PRO A 6 12.49 0.28 -0.46
CA PRO A 6 11.38 0.53 -1.40
C PRO A 6 11.04 -0.65 -2.31
N LEU A 7 12.00 -1.49 -2.67
CA LEU A 7 11.75 -2.71 -3.44
C LEU A 7 10.81 -3.69 -2.73
N VAL A 8 10.91 -3.79 -1.40
CA VAL A 8 10.03 -4.63 -0.59
C VAL A 8 8.56 -4.21 -0.78
N ALA A 9 8.29 -2.91 -0.81
CA ALA A 9 6.94 -2.39 -1.06
C ALA A 9 6.47 -2.66 -2.50
N LEU A 10 7.35 -2.48 -3.49
CA LEU A 10 7.02 -2.77 -4.89
C LEU A 10 6.66 -4.25 -5.09
N PHE A 11 7.46 -5.17 -4.57
CA PHE A 11 7.17 -6.60 -4.66
C PHE A 11 5.95 -7.02 -3.85
N SER A 12 5.71 -6.37 -2.71
CA SER A 12 4.44 -6.57 -1.96
C SER A 12 3.24 -6.16 -2.80
N THR A 13 3.33 -5.03 -3.53
CA THR A 13 2.26 -4.57 -4.40
C THR A 13 2.00 -5.53 -5.56
N VAL A 14 3.06 -6.03 -6.19
CA VAL A 14 2.93 -7.02 -7.28
C VAL A 14 2.30 -8.31 -6.77
N SER A 15 2.78 -8.84 -5.65
CA SER A 15 2.28 -10.11 -5.09
C SER A 15 0.83 -9.99 -4.62
N LEU A 16 0.49 -8.91 -3.90
CA LEU A 16 -0.88 -8.64 -3.44
C LEU A 16 -1.83 -8.39 -4.60
N GLY A 17 -1.43 -7.59 -5.59
CA GLY A 17 -2.24 -7.31 -6.77
C GLY A 17 -2.56 -8.57 -7.57
N PHE A 18 -1.55 -9.43 -7.77
CA PHE A 18 -1.75 -10.72 -8.45
C PHE A 18 -2.70 -11.65 -7.68
N MET A 19 -2.48 -11.80 -6.37
CA MET A 19 -3.33 -12.68 -5.54
C MET A 19 -4.75 -12.13 -5.39
N ALA A 20 -4.91 -10.82 -5.27
CA ALA A 20 -6.23 -10.19 -5.22
C ALA A 20 -6.98 -10.33 -6.55
N ALA A 21 -6.30 -10.21 -7.69
CA ALA A 21 -6.91 -10.44 -9.00
C ALA A 21 -7.36 -11.90 -9.18
N ALA A 22 -6.59 -12.87 -8.64
CA ALA A 22 -6.90 -14.29 -8.75
C ALA A 22 -7.97 -14.76 -7.75
N PHE A 23 -7.96 -14.26 -6.52
CA PHE A 23 -8.75 -14.79 -5.40
C PHE A 23 -9.65 -13.73 -4.75
N GLY A 24 -9.59 -12.47 -5.16
CA GLY A 24 -10.35 -11.38 -4.58
C GLY A 24 -11.86 -11.47 -4.78
N GLY A 25 -12.58 -10.67 -4.03
CA GLY A 25 -14.05 -10.72 -3.95
C GLY A 25 -14.77 -9.89 -5.01
N ARG A 26 -14.10 -8.94 -5.66
CA ARG A 26 -14.72 -8.01 -6.61
C ARG A 26 -13.74 -7.60 -7.71
N PRO A 27 -14.07 -7.77 -9.00
CA PRO A 27 -13.33 -7.14 -10.10
C PRO A 27 -13.28 -5.62 -9.93
N GLY A 28 -12.20 -5.00 -10.37
CA GLY A 28 -11.96 -3.57 -10.22
C GLY A 28 -11.23 -3.18 -8.93
N VAL A 29 -11.25 -4.02 -7.89
CA VAL A 29 -10.50 -3.77 -6.66
C VAL A 29 -9.01 -4.00 -6.88
N MET A 30 -8.21 -2.99 -6.53
CA MET A 30 -6.74 -3.03 -6.62
C MET A 30 -6.14 -3.19 -5.22
N SER A 31 -5.24 -4.16 -5.06
CA SER A 31 -4.55 -4.43 -3.81
C SER A 31 -3.05 -4.21 -3.93
N GLY A 32 -2.43 -3.79 -2.86
CA GLY A 32 -1.00 -3.53 -2.82
C GLY A 32 -0.50 -3.13 -1.44
N ALA A 33 0.76 -2.74 -1.37
CA ALA A 33 1.36 -2.23 -0.14
C ALA A 33 0.60 -0.99 0.34
N SER A 34 -0.06 -1.09 1.49
CA SER A 34 -0.88 -0.03 2.08
C SER A 34 -0.09 0.77 3.10
N GLY A 35 -0.28 2.10 3.07
CA GLY A 35 0.27 2.99 4.08
C GLY A 35 -0.29 2.72 5.48
N ALA A 36 -1.57 2.36 5.58
CA ALA A 36 -2.21 2.01 6.85
C ALA A 36 -1.55 0.77 7.48
N CYS A 37 -1.38 -0.30 6.72
CA CYS A 37 -0.68 -1.51 7.18
C CYS A 37 0.79 -1.21 7.51
N SER A 38 1.46 -0.39 6.68
CA SER A 38 2.87 -0.02 6.89
C SER A 38 3.10 0.70 8.23
N VAL A 39 2.22 1.61 8.63
CA VAL A 39 2.30 2.32 9.91
C VAL A 39 2.23 1.35 11.09
N VAL A 40 1.33 0.36 11.01
CA VAL A 40 1.17 -0.65 12.08
C VAL A 40 2.44 -1.46 12.29
N VAL A 41 3.10 -1.88 11.20
CA VAL A 41 4.27 -2.76 11.27
C VAL A 41 5.61 -2.01 11.37
N ALA A 42 5.62 -0.69 11.19
CA ALA A 42 6.84 0.13 11.22
C ALA A 42 7.61 -0.01 12.54
N ALA A 43 6.90 0.04 13.67
CA ALA A 43 7.50 -0.12 15.00
C ALA A 43 8.13 -1.51 15.19
N LEU A 44 7.47 -2.56 14.71
CA LEU A 44 7.98 -3.93 14.77
C LEU A 44 9.23 -4.08 13.89
N ALA A 45 9.20 -3.54 12.67
CA ALA A 45 10.35 -3.58 11.76
C ALA A 45 11.57 -2.85 12.34
N ALA A 46 11.36 -1.70 12.98
CA ALA A 46 12.42 -0.90 13.59
C ALA A 46 13.05 -1.59 14.82
N SER A 47 12.24 -2.28 15.64
CA SER A 47 12.71 -2.87 16.90
C SER A 47 13.26 -4.30 16.74
N HIS A 48 12.70 -5.11 15.83
CA HIS A 48 13.01 -6.54 15.71
C HIS A 48 13.49 -6.93 14.29
N GLY A 49 13.49 -6.00 13.35
CA GLY A 49 13.99 -6.22 11.99
C GLY A 49 12.99 -6.89 11.04
N THR A 50 13.45 -7.08 9.80
CA THR A 50 12.62 -7.53 8.67
C THR A 50 12.14 -8.98 8.78
N GLY A 51 12.86 -9.85 9.50
CA GLY A 51 12.42 -11.23 9.74
C GLY A 51 11.12 -11.30 10.54
N TYR A 52 11.04 -10.50 11.62
CA TYR A 52 9.82 -10.40 12.44
C TYR A 52 8.67 -9.72 11.66
N LEU A 53 8.99 -8.75 10.81
CA LEU A 53 8.02 -8.14 9.91
C LEU A 53 7.38 -9.20 9.00
N SER A 54 8.19 -10.00 8.31
CA SER A 54 7.69 -11.04 7.41
C SER A 54 6.83 -12.08 8.14
N ALA A 55 7.25 -12.52 9.33
CA ALA A 55 6.48 -13.42 10.17
C ALA A 55 5.14 -12.81 10.61
N CYS A 56 5.13 -11.53 10.97
CA CYS A 56 3.93 -10.77 11.31
C CYS A 56 2.96 -10.70 10.13
N VAL A 57 3.45 -10.41 8.92
CA VAL A 57 2.64 -10.33 7.68
C VAL A 57 2.01 -11.68 7.36
N ILE A 58 2.75 -12.79 7.49
CA ILE A 58 2.22 -14.15 7.30
C ILE A 58 1.11 -14.43 8.33
N LEU A 59 1.35 -14.12 9.60
CA LEU A 59 0.36 -14.33 10.65
C LEU A 59 -0.90 -13.46 10.41
N ALA A 60 -0.74 -12.21 10.01
CA ALA A 60 -1.85 -11.33 9.64
C ALA A 60 -2.67 -11.94 8.49
N GLY A 61 -1.99 -12.45 7.45
CA GLY A 61 -2.65 -13.13 6.34
C GLY A 61 -3.42 -14.39 6.78
N MET A 62 -2.88 -15.18 7.70
CA MET A 62 -3.60 -16.34 8.27
C MET A 62 -4.85 -15.89 9.04
N LEU A 63 -4.77 -14.82 9.83
CA LEU A 63 -5.92 -14.25 10.53
C LEU A 63 -6.99 -13.73 9.57
N GLN A 64 -6.59 -13.14 8.44
CA GLN A 64 -7.51 -12.68 7.40
C GLN A 64 -8.19 -13.87 6.70
N CYS A 65 -7.45 -14.92 6.35
CA CYS A 65 -8.04 -16.17 5.81
C CYS A 65 -9.03 -16.80 6.80
N LEU A 66 -8.68 -16.85 8.07
CA LEU A 66 -9.56 -17.35 9.13
C LEU A 66 -10.84 -16.50 9.23
N SER A 67 -10.70 -15.18 9.19
CA SER A 67 -11.84 -14.24 9.18
C SER A 67 -12.75 -14.48 7.98
N GLY A 68 -12.17 -14.76 6.81
CA GLY A 68 -12.92 -15.13 5.61
C GLY A 68 -13.62 -16.49 5.75
N ALA A 69 -12.93 -17.50 6.29
CA ALA A 69 -13.49 -18.83 6.52
C ALA A 69 -14.69 -18.80 7.48
N LEU A 70 -14.59 -18.00 8.54
CA LEU A 70 -15.66 -17.78 9.53
C LEU A 70 -16.72 -16.76 9.06
N ASP A 71 -16.60 -16.25 7.82
CA ASP A 71 -17.51 -15.26 7.23
C ASP A 71 -17.67 -13.97 8.08
N LEU A 72 -16.60 -13.57 8.78
CA LEU A 72 -16.59 -12.37 9.62
C LEU A 72 -16.64 -11.08 8.78
N GLY A 73 -16.29 -11.14 7.51
CA GLY A 73 -16.36 -10.00 6.59
C GLY A 73 -17.75 -9.39 6.46
N LYS A 74 -18.80 -10.15 6.76
CA LYS A 74 -20.19 -9.63 6.77
C LYS A 74 -20.42 -8.52 7.81
N PHE A 75 -19.66 -8.52 8.90
CA PHE A 75 -19.79 -7.51 9.96
C PHE A 75 -19.36 -6.11 9.52
N ILE A 76 -18.67 -5.95 8.39
CA ILE A 76 -18.38 -4.62 7.82
C ILE A 76 -19.66 -3.82 7.55
N ARG A 77 -20.78 -4.50 7.28
CA ARG A 77 -22.08 -3.87 7.05
C ARG A 77 -22.65 -3.21 8.29
N LEU A 78 -22.13 -3.53 9.48
CA LEU A 78 -22.51 -2.92 10.75
C LEU A 78 -21.72 -1.64 11.03
N VAL A 79 -20.67 -1.35 10.25
CA VAL A 79 -19.87 -0.14 10.41
C VAL A 79 -20.68 1.06 9.86
N PRO A 80 -21.06 2.03 10.71
CA PRO A 80 -21.80 3.20 10.27
C PRO A 80 -21.00 4.06 9.30
N HIS A 81 -21.66 4.66 8.33
CA HIS A 81 -21.02 5.52 7.33
C HIS A 81 -20.12 6.64 7.93
N PRO A 82 -20.49 7.32 9.05
CA PRO A 82 -19.60 8.30 9.68
C PRO A 82 -18.28 7.72 10.17
N VAL A 83 -18.27 6.46 10.65
CA VAL A 83 -17.05 5.78 11.08
C VAL A 83 -16.14 5.51 9.88
N MET A 84 -16.72 5.10 8.75
CA MET A 84 -16.00 4.92 7.49
C MET A 84 -15.34 6.23 7.03
N LEU A 85 -16.08 7.33 7.03
CA LEU A 85 -15.56 8.66 6.69
C LEU A 85 -14.45 9.09 7.66
N GLY A 86 -14.64 8.85 8.95
CA GLY A 86 -13.63 9.14 9.97
C GLY A 86 -12.33 8.36 9.75
N PHE A 87 -12.43 7.08 9.42
CA PHE A 87 -11.29 6.23 9.09
C PHE A 87 -10.53 6.75 7.86
N VAL A 88 -11.24 7.02 6.76
CA VAL A 88 -10.62 7.52 5.51
C VAL A 88 -9.96 8.88 5.72
N ASN A 89 -10.61 9.79 6.44
CA ASN A 89 -10.05 11.10 6.75
C ASN A 89 -8.84 11.00 7.68
N GLY A 90 -8.91 10.14 8.70
CA GLY A 90 -7.77 9.85 9.58
C GLY A 90 -6.57 9.29 8.81
N LEU A 91 -6.82 8.35 7.90
CA LEU A 91 -5.79 7.79 7.02
C LEU A 91 -5.18 8.89 6.12
N ALA A 92 -6.00 9.77 5.54
CA ALA A 92 -5.51 10.88 4.73
C ALA A 92 -4.57 11.82 5.53
N VAL A 93 -4.90 12.12 6.79
CA VAL A 93 -4.04 12.93 7.68
C VAL A 93 -2.71 12.21 7.96
N VAL A 94 -2.76 10.92 8.29
CA VAL A 94 -1.55 10.11 8.56
C VAL A 94 -0.65 10.06 7.30
N MET A 95 -1.24 9.82 6.13
CA MET A 95 -0.50 9.77 4.87
C MET A 95 0.10 11.12 4.52
N THR A 96 -0.64 12.21 4.70
CA THR A 96 -0.13 13.57 4.49
C THR A 96 1.07 13.87 5.41
N ARG A 97 0.96 13.53 6.70
CA ARG A 97 2.09 13.67 7.64
C ARG A 97 3.31 12.86 7.21
N ALA A 98 3.11 11.62 6.76
CA ALA A 98 4.20 10.79 6.27
C ALA A 98 4.88 11.40 5.03
N GLN A 99 4.13 12.04 4.14
CA GLN A 99 4.71 12.75 2.98
C GLN A 99 5.43 14.03 3.38
N LEU A 100 4.90 14.79 4.35
CA LEU A 100 5.54 16.03 4.82
C LEU A 100 6.94 15.80 5.38
N SER A 101 7.24 14.61 5.91
CA SER A 101 8.59 14.28 6.39
C SER A 101 9.68 14.39 5.31
N HIS A 102 9.32 14.23 4.04
CA HIS A 102 10.24 14.39 2.91
C HIS A 102 10.56 15.86 2.58
N PHE A 103 9.80 16.80 3.14
CA PHE A 103 9.97 18.24 3.00
C PHE A 103 10.54 18.88 4.26
N MET A 104 10.99 18.07 5.22
CA MET A 104 11.59 18.52 6.47
C MET A 104 13.08 18.14 6.51
N ASP A 105 13.87 18.98 7.18
CA ASP A 105 15.26 18.65 7.50
C ASP A 105 15.32 17.70 8.71
N GLY A 106 16.54 17.26 9.05
CA GLY A 106 16.76 16.38 10.22
C GLY A 106 16.38 17.02 11.56
N SER A 107 16.10 18.33 11.61
CA SER A 107 15.63 19.05 12.80
C SER A 107 14.10 19.22 12.84
N GLY A 108 13.38 18.68 11.85
CA GLY A 108 11.92 18.80 11.76
C GLY A 108 11.41 20.15 11.26
N LYS A 109 12.29 20.99 10.70
CA LYS A 109 11.91 22.26 10.06
C LYS A 109 11.70 22.05 8.57
N LEU A 110 10.78 22.82 7.98
CA LEU A 110 10.54 22.80 6.53
C LEU A 110 11.82 23.17 5.78
N LEU A 111 12.13 22.42 4.74
CA LEU A 111 13.21 22.71 3.80
C LEU A 111 12.84 23.93 2.97
N LEU A 112 13.27 25.11 3.43
CA LEU A 112 13.13 26.42 2.76
C LEU A 112 14.40 26.79 2.01
N ASN A 113 15.06 25.78 1.41
CA ASN A 113 16.23 25.96 0.55
C ASN A 113 15.84 25.68 -0.93
N THR A 114 16.78 25.90 -1.83
CA THR A 114 16.56 25.68 -3.28
C THR A 114 16.01 24.27 -3.57
N GLN A 115 16.52 23.25 -2.89
CA GLN A 115 16.04 21.86 -3.06
C GLN A 115 14.61 21.70 -2.57
N GLY A 116 14.25 22.31 -1.44
CA GLY A 116 12.87 22.31 -0.92
C GLY A 116 11.90 22.97 -1.90
N TYR A 117 12.25 24.14 -2.44
CA TYR A 117 11.41 24.82 -3.43
C TYR A 117 11.22 24.01 -4.72
N ILE A 118 12.27 23.33 -5.19
CA ILE A 118 12.18 22.41 -6.32
C ILE A 118 11.19 21.28 -6.01
N MET A 119 11.30 20.64 -4.86
CA MET A 119 10.40 19.57 -4.44
C MET A 119 8.93 20.03 -4.34
N TRP A 120 8.70 21.21 -3.74
CA TRP A 120 7.36 21.81 -3.69
C TRP A 120 6.82 22.12 -5.09
N GLY A 121 7.65 22.67 -5.97
CA GLY A 121 7.30 22.96 -7.36
C GLY A 121 6.93 21.70 -8.15
N LEU A 122 7.73 20.63 -8.03
CA LEU A 122 7.43 19.33 -8.67
C LEU A 122 6.14 18.69 -8.12
N THR A 123 5.88 18.83 -6.83
CA THR A 123 4.64 18.35 -6.21
C THR A 123 3.44 19.12 -6.73
N ALA A 124 3.50 20.44 -6.76
CA ALA A 124 2.43 21.29 -7.31
C ALA A 124 2.17 20.98 -8.80
N LEU A 125 3.23 20.78 -9.59
CA LEU A 125 3.14 20.39 -10.99
C LEU A 125 2.46 19.03 -11.14
N THR A 126 2.85 18.05 -10.32
CA THR A 126 2.24 16.70 -10.32
C THR A 126 0.75 16.78 -10.02
N MET A 127 0.36 17.53 -8.98
CA MET A 127 -1.05 17.72 -8.63
C MET A 127 -1.83 18.42 -9.76
N ALA A 128 -1.23 19.43 -10.41
CA ALA A 128 -1.83 20.11 -11.55
C ALA A 128 -2.03 19.15 -12.74
N LEU A 129 -1.02 18.33 -13.05
CA LEU A 129 -1.10 17.33 -14.12
C LEU A 129 -2.18 16.28 -13.86
N ILE A 130 -2.28 15.74 -12.64
CA ILE A 130 -3.33 14.78 -12.28
C ILE A 130 -4.73 15.39 -12.51
N LYS A 131 -4.90 16.69 -12.26
CA LYS A 131 -6.18 17.39 -12.48
C LYS A 131 -6.42 17.75 -13.94
N LEU A 132 -5.38 17.99 -14.72
CA LEU A 132 -5.48 18.45 -16.12
C LEU A 132 -5.54 17.31 -17.13
N ILE A 133 -4.81 16.21 -16.90
CA ILE A 133 -4.76 15.06 -17.84
C ILE A 133 -6.16 14.53 -18.18
N PRO A 134 -7.09 14.34 -17.23
CA PRO A 134 -8.43 13.84 -17.55
C PRO A 134 -9.24 14.78 -18.45
N LYS A 135 -8.90 16.08 -18.48
CA LYS A 135 -9.54 17.07 -19.37
C LYS A 135 -9.04 16.98 -20.81
N VAL A 136 -7.84 16.40 -21.00
CA VAL A 136 -7.22 16.27 -22.34
C VAL A 136 -7.43 14.86 -22.89
N THR A 137 -7.32 13.84 -22.06
CA THR A 137 -7.50 12.44 -22.45
C THR A 137 -7.99 11.58 -21.28
N THR A 138 -8.98 10.74 -21.57
CA THR A 138 -9.51 9.73 -20.63
C THR A 138 -8.85 8.35 -20.81
N LYS A 139 -8.02 8.19 -21.87
CA LYS A 139 -7.36 6.91 -22.17
C LYS A 139 -6.14 6.62 -21.31
N LEU A 140 -5.55 7.64 -20.70
CA LEU A 140 -4.35 7.52 -19.89
C LEU A 140 -4.69 7.79 -18.43
N PRO A 141 -4.38 6.84 -17.50
CA PRO A 141 -4.55 7.09 -16.06
C PRO A 141 -3.79 8.35 -15.65
N PRO A 142 -4.44 9.32 -14.98
CA PRO A 142 -3.85 10.63 -14.69
C PRO A 142 -2.56 10.57 -13.90
N SER A 143 -2.49 9.67 -12.92
CA SER A 143 -1.31 9.46 -12.09
C SER A 143 -0.12 8.92 -12.90
N LEU A 144 -0.37 7.97 -13.83
CA LEU A 144 0.67 7.43 -14.69
C LEU A 144 1.22 8.49 -15.64
N GLY A 145 0.33 9.29 -16.24
CA GLY A 145 0.72 10.41 -17.09
C GLY A 145 1.54 11.46 -16.35
N ALA A 146 1.14 11.81 -15.11
CA ALA A 146 1.87 12.76 -14.29
C ALA A 146 3.27 12.22 -13.90
N ILE A 147 3.39 10.96 -13.51
CA ILE A 147 4.69 10.31 -13.20
C ILE A 147 5.60 10.34 -14.43
N PHE A 148 5.07 10.00 -15.61
CA PHE A 148 5.86 9.99 -16.84
C PHE A 148 6.36 11.39 -17.21
N VAL A 149 5.49 12.40 -17.18
CA VAL A 149 5.85 13.80 -17.50
C VAL A 149 6.86 14.35 -16.51
N VAL A 150 6.58 14.26 -15.21
CA VAL A 150 7.46 14.80 -14.17
C VAL A 150 8.78 14.04 -14.11
N GLY A 151 8.76 12.72 -14.21
CA GLY A 151 9.96 11.89 -14.25
C GLY A 151 10.84 12.20 -15.46
N SER A 152 10.25 12.38 -16.65
CA SER A 152 10.97 12.80 -17.85
C SER A 152 11.55 14.20 -17.70
N LEU A 153 10.80 15.14 -17.15
CA LEU A 153 11.24 16.50 -16.89
C LEU A 153 12.47 16.53 -15.96
N VAL A 154 12.38 15.82 -14.83
CA VAL A 154 13.47 15.71 -13.86
C VAL A 154 14.73 15.12 -14.51
N LYS A 155 14.57 14.07 -15.32
CA LYS A 155 15.70 13.39 -16.00
C LYS A 155 16.31 14.26 -17.10
N LEU A 156 15.49 14.88 -17.96
CA LEU A 156 15.96 15.68 -19.10
C LEU A 156 16.63 16.98 -18.66
N LEU A 157 16.04 17.67 -17.69
CA LEU A 157 16.56 18.94 -17.17
C LEU A 157 17.59 18.73 -16.04
N LYS A 158 17.91 17.47 -15.69
CA LYS A 158 18.84 17.11 -14.61
C LYS A 158 18.53 17.83 -13.31
N ILE A 159 17.24 17.96 -12.97
CA ILE A 159 16.79 18.65 -11.76
C ILE A 159 17.27 17.85 -10.55
N PRO A 160 17.89 18.48 -9.53
CA PRO A 160 18.36 17.81 -8.31
C PRO A 160 17.17 17.46 -7.40
N ALA A 161 16.30 16.54 -7.84
CA ALA A 161 15.17 16.04 -7.08
C ALA A 161 15.54 14.78 -6.30
N VAL A 162 14.95 14.61 -5.13
CA VAL A 162 15.06 13.37 -4.35
C VAL A 162 14.28 12.28 -5.06
N THR A 163 14.97 11.22 -5.50
CA THR A 163 14.39 10.09 -6.21
C THR A 163 14.41 8.84 -5.34
N LEU A 164 13.63 7.81 -5.71
CA LEU A 164 13.68 6.51 -5.03
C LEU A 164 15.09 5.91 -5.06
N ALA A 165 15.82 6.09 -6.17
CA ALA A 165 17.20 5.63 -6.29
C ALA A 165 18.14 6.36 -5.33
N SER A 166 17.93 7.67 -5.09
CA SER A 166 18.75 8.43 -4.14
C SER A 166 18.48 8.05 -2.68
N ILE A 167 17.24 7.61 -2.36
CA ILE A 167 16.86 7.17 -1.01
C ILE A 167 17.32 5.74 -0.74
N ALA A 168 17.12 4.83 -1.72
CA ALA A 168 17.39 3.41 -1.56
C ALA A 168 18.85 3.03 -1.86
N GLY A 169 19.64 3.95 -2.45
CA GLY A 169 20.94 3.67 -3.07
C GLY A 169 20.78 3.24 -4.52
N ALA A 170 21.63 3.80 -5.39
CA ALA A 170 21.58 3.54 -6.85
C ALA A 170 21.70 2.04 -7.18
N ASP A 171 22.49 1.31 -6.40
CA ASP A 171 22.76 -0.13 -6.60
C ASP A 171 21.54 -1.01 -6.31
N THR A 172 20.57 -0.52 -5.54
CA THR A 172 19.37 -1.27 -5.19
C THR A 172 18.55 -1.66 -6.42
N PHE A 173 18.58 -0.86 -7.49
CA PHE A 173 17.81 -1.09 -8.72
C PHE A 173 18.62 -1.64 -9.88
N THR A 174 19.95 -1.83 -9.73
CA THR A 174 20.84 -2.22 -10.82
C THR A 174 21.02 -3.73 -10.97
N GLY A 175 20.49 -4.52 -10.05
CA GLY A 175 20.70 -5.98 -10.00
C GLY A 175 19.93 -6.80 -11.05
N GLY A 176 19.14 -6.19 -11.95
CA GLY A 176 18.33 -6.92 -12.94
C GLY A 176 17.42 -7.97 -12.27
N LEU A 177 17.41 -9.21 -12.79
CA LEU A 177 16.60 -10.31 -12.24
C LEU A 177 17.03 -10.76 -10.83
N SER A 178 18.23 -10.45 -10.39
CA SER A 178 18.71 -10.79 -9.04
C SER A 178 18.02 -9.98 -7.93
N VAL A 179 17.37 -8.89 -8.31
CA VAL A 179 16.57 -8.04 -7.41
C VAL A 179 15.24 -8.68 -7.04
N ILE A 180 14.76 -9.67 -7.82
CA ILE A 180 13.52 -10.37 -7.54
C ILE A 180 13.67 -11.12 -6.21
N PRO A 181 12.74 -10.91 -5.24
CA PRO A 181 12.81 -11.56 -3.96
C PRO A 181 12.68 -13.08 -4.13
N LYS A 182 13.55 -13.81 -3.45
CA LYS A 182 13.47 -15.27 -3.40
C LYS A 182 12.46 -15.67 -2.32
N LEU A 183 11.70 -16.72 -2.57
CA LEU A 183 10.86 -17.35 -1.57
C LEU A 183 11.73 -17.76 -0.37
N ARG A 184 11.49 -17.16 0.78
CA ARG A 184 12.19 -17.48 2.03
C ARG A 184 11.20 -17.45 3.18
N LEU A 185 11.22 -18.51 3.98
CA LEU A 185 10.54 -18.46 5.26
C LEU A 185 11.27 -17.45 6.18
N PRO A 186 10.53 -16.71 7.01
CA PRO A 186 11.13 -15.77 7.94
C PRO A 186 12.17 -16.46 8.83
N ALA A 187 13.37 -15.92 8.90
CA ALA A 187 14.44 -16.43 9.75
C ALA A 187 14.24 -15.96 11.19
N VAL A 188 13.15 -16.39 11.81
CA VAL A 188 12.82 -16.12 13.23
C VAL A 188 12.56 -17.43 13.94
N PRO A 189 12.93 -17.56 15.24
CA PRO A 189 12.65 -18.76 16.00
C PRO A 189 11.14 -18.97 16.12
N VAL A 190 10.67 -20.18 15.82
CA VAL A 190 9.27 -20.55 16.02
C VAL A 190 9.09 -20.83 17.52
N SER A 191 8.76 -19.82 18.28
CA SER A 191 8.60 -19.89 19.74
C SER A 191 7.36 -19.11 20.20
N LEU A 192 6.87 -19.46 21.38
CA LEU A 192 5.76 -18.73 22.01
C LEU A 192 6.12 -17.26 22.27
N ALA A 193 7.39 -16.98 22.54
CA ALA A 193 7.90 -15.64 22.74
C ALA A 193 7.78 -14.81 21.43
N THR A 194 8.21 -15.38 20.31
CA THR A 194 8.05 -14.75 18.99
C THR A 194 6.57 -14.50 18.70
N LEU A 195 5.70 -15.49 18.92
CA LEU A 195 4.25 -15.33 18.69
C LEU A 195 3.66 -14.22 19.56
N LYS A 196 4.01 -14.14 20.84
CA LYS A 196 3.57 -13.06 21.73
C LYS A 196 4.01 -11.67 21.24
N THR A 197 5.20 -11.59 20.66
CA THR A 197 5.74 -10.33 20.11
C THR A 197 4.99 -9.90 18.84
N ILE A 198 4.76 -10.81 17.88
CA ILE A 198 4.19 -10.45 16.58
C ILE A 198 2.66 -10.41 16.58
N PHE A 199 1.99 -11.15 17.48
CA PHE A 199 0.53 -11.31 17.46
C PHE A 199 -0.24 -9.98 17.56
N PRO A 200 0.10 -9.05 18.46
CA PRO A 200 -0.60 -7.76 18.54
C PRO A 200 -0.54 -6.98 17.23
N TYR A 201 0.64 -6.92 16.63
CA TYR A 201 0.83 -6.23 15.33
C TYR A 201 0.09 -6.95 14.20
N ALA A 202 0.15 -8.27 14.17
CA ALA A 202 -0.54 -9.08 13.16
C ALA A 202 -2.06 -8.96 13.27
N ALA A 203 -2.60 -8.96 14.48
CA ALA A 203 -4.03 -8.78 14.71
C ALA A 203 -4.53 -7.39 14.27
N VAL A 204 -3.80 -6.33 14.63
CA VAL A 204 -4.12 -4.96 14.20
C VAL A 204 -3.97 -4.82 12.69
N MET A 205 -2.90 -5.34 12.10
CA MET A 205 -2.69 -5.31 10.64
C MET A 205 -3.80 -6.07 9.92
N ALA A 206 -4.19 -7.25 10.40
CA ALA A 206 -5.28 -8.02 9.81
C ALA A 206 -6.62 -7.26 9.88
N ALA A 207 -6.94 -6.67 11.03
CA ALA A 207 -8.17 -5.92 11.21
C ALA A 207 -8.20 -4.67 10.32
N VAL A 208 -7.15 -3.82 10.34
CA VAL A 208 -7.05 -2.62 9.52
C VAL A 208 -7.11 -2.96 8.05
N GLY A 209 -6.33 -3.97 7.61
CA GLY A 209 -6.31 -4.40 6.22
C GLY A 209 -7.67 -4.94 5.74
N LEU A 210 -8.39 -5.71 6.57
CA LEU A 210 -9.73 -6.18 6.23
C LEU A 210 -10.75 -5.05 6.18
N ILE A 211 -10.71 -4.11 7.13
CA ILE A 211 -11.61 -2.96 7.12
C ILE A 211 -11.40 -2.16 5.82
N GLU A 212 -10.16 -1.80 5.50
CA GLU A 212 -9.84 -1.04 4.29
C GLU A 212 -10.26 -1.79 3.01
N SER A 213 -9.99 -3.10 2.94
CA SER A 213 -10.35 -3.92 1.78
C SER A 213 -11.87 -4.04 1.59
N LEU A 214 -12.60 -4.31 2.67
CA LEU A 214 -14.05 -4.48 2.60
C LEU A 214 -14.76 -3.14 2.31
N LEU A 215 -14.25 -2.02 2.82
CA LEU A 215 -14.71 -0.68 2.45
C LEU A 215 -14.45 -0.39 0.96
N THR A 216 -13.29 -0.78 0.46
CA THR A 216 -12.96 -0.63 -0.97
C THR A 216 -13.90 -1.46 -1.85
N VAL A 217 -14.21 -2.70 -1.46
CA VAL A 217 -15.22 -3.53 -2.16
C VAL A 217 -16.58 -2.85 -2.21
N GLN A 218 -17.05 -2.30 -1.08
CA GLN A 218 -18.33 -1.59 -1.03
C GLN A 218 -18.34 -0.34 -1.93
N LEU A 219 -17.24 0.39 -1.95
CA LEU A 219 -17.09 1.56 -2.80
C LEU A 219 -17.15 1.17 -4.30
N VAL A 220 -16.40 0.14 -4.68
CA VAL A 220 -16.38 -0.37 -6.07
C VAL A 220 -17.75 -0.92 -6.47
N ASP A 221 -18.46 -1.60 -5.56
CA ASP A 221 -19.84 -2.04 -5.80
C ASP A 221 -20.78 -0.86 -6.13
N GLY A 222 -20.60 0.27 -5.42
CA GLY A 222 -21.39 1.49 -5.68
C GLY A 222 -21.00 2.22 -6.97
N MET A 223 -19.74 2.08 -7.41
CA MET A 223 -19.26 2.74 -8.65
C MET A 223 -19.64 1.98 -9.91
N LEU A 224 -19.59 0.65 -9.88
CA LEU A 224 -19.84 -0.18 -11.07
C LEU A 224 -21.33 -0.30 -11.41
N ASP A 225 -22.23 -0.21 -10.43
CA ASP A 225 -23.70 -0.29 -10.55
C ASP A 225 -24.19 -1.37 -11.54
N ASP A 226 -23.45 -2.50 -11.60
CA ASP A 226 -23.72 -3.62 -12.49
C ASP A 226 -24.70 -4.66 -11.90
N GLY A 227 -25.33 -4.31 -10.77
CA GLY A 227 -26.22 -5.17 -9.99
C GLY A 227 -25.53 -6.31 -9.26
N LYS A 228 -24.20 -6.45 -9.39
CA LYS A 228 -23.40 -7.48 -8.70
C LYS A 228 -22.81 -6.90 -7.43
N LYS A 229 -22.74 -7.72 -6.39
CA LYS A 229 -22.06 -7.35 -5.13
C LYS A 229 -20.80 -8.19 -4.95
N GLY A 230 -19.77 -7.53 -4.47
CA GLY A 230 -18.53 -8.20 -4.11
C GLY A 230 -18.72 -9.18 -2.96
N SER A 231 -17.97 -10.28 -3.01
CA SER A 231 -17.98 -11.29 -1.95
C SER A 231 -17.01 -10.93 -0.86
N THR A 232 -17.53 -10.51 0.29
CA THR A 232 -16.71 -10.19 1.48
C THR A 232 -15.86 -11.39 1.93
N LYS A 233 -16.41 -12.61 1.84
CA LYS A 233 -15.69 -13.84 2.17
C LYS A 233 -14.49 -14.06 1.25
N LYS A 234 -14.69 -13.96 -0.08
CA LYS A 234 -13.60 -14.13 -1.05
C LYS A 234 -12.55 -13.03 -0.86
N GLU A 235 -12.97 -11.79 -0.61
CA GLU A 235 -12.05 -10.68 -0.37
C GLU A 235 -11.16 -10.94 0.84
N CYS A 236 -11.72 -11.34 2.00
CA CYS A 236 -10.92 -11.67 3.18
C CYS A 236 -9.91 -12.79 2.90
N ILE A 237 -10.32 -13.83 2.17
CA ILE A 237 -9.44 -14.95 1.81
C ILE A 237 -8.37 -14.50 0.82
N GLY A 238 -8.74 -13.74 -0.21
CA GLY A 238 -7.81 -13.24 -1.23
C GLY A 238 -6.73 -12.33 -0.64
N GLN A 239 -7.12 -11.41 0.24
CA GLN A 239 -6.19 -10.54 0.97
C GLN A 239 -5.28 -11.36 1.90
N GLY A 240 -5.84 -12.36 2.59
CA GLY A 240 -5.08 -13.27 3.45
C GLY A 240 -4.03 -14.06 2.69
N ILE A 241 -4.39 -14.69 1.56
CA ILE A 241 -3.45 -15.41 0.69
C ILE A 241 -2.38 -14.45 0.16
N GLY A 242 -2.78 -13.24 -0.28
CA GLY A 242 -1.86 -12.21 -0.76
C GLY A 242 -0.83 -11.80 0.30
N ASN A 243 -1.27 -11.61 1.55
CA ASN A 243 -0.38 -11.26 2.66
C ASN A 243 0.55 -12.42 3.05
N ILE A 244 0.07 -13.67 3.08
CA ILE A 244 0.92 -14.84 3.31
C ILE A 244 2.01 -14.90 2.23
N PHE A 245 1.63 -14.79 0.97
CA PHE A 245 2.58 -14.84 -0.15
C PHE A 245 3.57 -13.67 -0.12
N SER A 246 3.08 -12.45 0.16
CA SER A 246 3.93 -11.28 0.36
C SER A 246 4.94 -11.48 1.50
N GLY A 247 4.51 -12.02 2.63
CA GLY A 247 5.38 -12.29 3.78
C GLY A 247 6.47 -13.33 3.47
N ILE A 248 6.15 -14.40 2.70
CA ILE A 248 7.12 -15.41 2.26
C ILE A 248 8.16 -14.79 1.30
N LEU A 249 7.78 -13.79 0.52
CA LEU A 249 8.69 -13.01 -0.32
C LEU A 249 9.45 -11.91 0.43
N GLY A 250 9.31 -11.84 1.76
CA GLY A 250 9.95 -10.80 2.58
C GLY A 250 9.26 -9.43 2.48
N GLY A 251 8.04 -9.39 1.95
CA GLY A 251 7.26 -8.18 1.77
C GLY A 251 6.66 -7.64 3.07
N GLN A 252 6.21 -6.39 3.02
CA GLN A 252 5.59 -5.71 4.16
C GLN A 252 4.07 -5.93 4.24
N GLY A 253 3.49 -6.70 3.31
CA GLY A 253 2.06 -6.89 3.22
C GLY A 253 1.29 -5.64 2.78
N GLY A 254 -0.04 -5.71 2.88
CA GLY A 254 -0.92 -4.61 2.50
C GLY A 254 -2.39 -5.02 2.50
N CYS A 255 -3.18 -4.30 1.72
CA CYS A 255 -4.63 -4.50 1.58
C CYS A 255 -5.15 -3.89 0.28
N ALA A 256 -6.47 -3.89 0.06
CA ALA A 256 -7.07 -3.17 -1.05
C ALA A 256 -6.90 -1.65 -0.86
N LEU A 257 -6.62 -0.96 -1.96
CA LEU A 257 -6.27 0.45 -2.00
C LEU A 257 -7.42 1.25 -2.61
N VAL A 258 -8.10 2.06 -1.81
CA VAL A 258 -9.28 2.85 -2.22
C VAL A 258 -8.97 3.71 -3.45
N GLY A 259 -7.92 4.53 -3.39
CA GLY A 259 -7.58 5.47 -4.47
C GLY A 259 -7.24 4.78 -5.80
N GLN A 260 -6.46 3.69 -5.75
CA GLN A 260 -6.09 2.93 -6.94
C GLN A 260 -7.28 2.17 -7.53
N SER A 261 -8.18 1.67 -6.68
CA SER A 261 -9.40 1.01 -7.13
C SER A 261 -10.34 1.98 -7.85
N ILE A 262 -10.50 3.19 -7.33
CA ILE A 262 -11.27 4.25 -8.00
C ILE A 262 -10.70 4.52 -9.40
N ILE A 263 -9.38 4.78 -9.48
CA ILE A 263 -8.71 5.07 -10.76
C ILE A 263 -8.85 3.88 -11.73
N ASN A 264 -8.75 2.65 -11.24
CA ASN A 264 -8.88 1.46 -12.05
C ASN A 264 -10.28 1.35 -12.67
N VAL A 265 -11.32 1.50 -11.85
CA VAL A 265 -12.72 1.46 -12.30
C VAL A 265 -13.03 2.60 -13.26
N GLU A 266 -12.62 3.83 -12.97
CA GLU A 266 -12.79 4.99 -13.87
C GLU A 266 -12.05 4.84 -15.20
N SER A 267 -10.99 4.02 -15.22
CA SER A 267 -10.22 3.71 -16.43
C SER A 267 -10.76 2.49 -17.21
N GLY A 268 -11.86 1.88 -16.76
CA GLY A 268 -12.52 0.75 -17.41
C GLY A 268 -12.04 -0.63 -16.96
N GLY A 269 -11.42 -0.72 -15.78
CA GLY A 269 -10.92 -1.95 -15.16
C GLY A 269 -11.98 -2.73 -14.37
#